data_9288c4cb53dbcdc61e2a4281734a7f7f
#
_entry.id   9288c4cb53dbcdc61e2a4281734a7f7f
#
_cell.length_a   1.000
_cell.length_b   1.000
_cell.length_c   1.000
_cell.angle_alpha   90.00
_cell.angle_beta   90.00
_cell.angle_gamma   90.00
#
_symmetry.space_group_name_H-M   'P 1'
#
loop_
_entity.id
_entity.type
_entity.pdbx_description
1 polymer ?
#
loop_
_entity_poly.entity_id
_entity_poly.type
_entity_poly.pdbx_seq_one_letter_code
_entity_poly.pdbx_strand_id
1 'polypeptide(L)'
;MLNQKQTDCRFGGVAFAAGEDLSLKTGYLARLNAGGDLVLPQGAAEITPYVLTQGADQGYLCGAVPLTSAGNCRVKLAGTCEAGDLLVAKGDGRVEAGVSGGEALPVGTAEEKGVDGQAVLFRPAMIGSVTVAG
;
A
#
# COMPACT_ATOMS: atom_id res chain seq x y z
N MET A 1 -26.90 -19.95 11.93
CA MET A 1 -26.21 -19.94 11.74
C MET A 1 -25.47 -19.80 11.27
N LEU A 2 -24.96 -19.63 11.04
CA LEU A 2 -24.17 -19.59 10.56
C LEU A 2 -23.25 -19.85 10.35
N ASN A 3 -22.89 -19.78 9.87
CA ASN A 3 -22.02 -19.99 9.54
C ASN A 3 -21.21 -19.98 9.34
N GLN A 4 -20.88 -19.91 9.27
CA GLN A 4 -20.04 -19.92 9.04
C GLN A 4 -19.03 -19.95 9.17
N LYS A 5 -18.80 -20.25 9.42
CA LYS A 5 -17.67 -20.37 9.60
C LYS A 5 -16.92 -20.92 8.63
N GLN A 6 -17.13 -20.78 7.56
CA GLN A 6 -16.29 -21.16 6.61
C GLN A 6 -15.15 -20.34 6.52
N THR A 7 -14.01 -20.85 6.10
CA THR A 7 -12.80 -20.08 5.85
C THR A 7 -12.91 -19.54 4.45
N ASP A 8 -13.27 -18.29 4.35
CA ASP A 8 -13.36 -17.65 3.07
C ASP A 8 -12.01 -17.07 2.71
N CYS A 9 -11.52 -17.41 1.54
CA CYS A 9 -10.35 -16.73 0.98
C CYS A 9 -10.84 -15.67 0.02
N ARG A 10 -10.44 -14.42 0.25
CA ARG A 10 -10.85 -13.32 -0.59
C ARG A 10 -9.72 -12.93 -1.52
N PHE A 11 -10.01 -12.89 -2.80
CA PHE A 11 -9.07 -12.44 -3.81
C PHE A 11 -9.56 -11.11 -4.35
N GLY A 12 -8.64 -10.18 -4.53
CA GLY A 12 -9.01 -8.86 -5.02
C GLY A 12 -9.45 -7.92 -3.93
N GLY A 13 -10.40 -7.04 -4.24
CA GLY A 13 -10.75 -5.95 -3.36
C GLY A 13 -11.49 -6.36 -2.10
N VAL A 14 -11.20 -5.65 -1.04
CA VAL A 14 -11.90 -5.77 0.24
C VAL A 14 -12.36 -4.38 0.66
N ALA A 15 -13.35 -4.33 1.56
CA ALA A 15 -13.89 -3.06 2.04
C ALA A 15 -13.68 -2.95 3.54
N PHE A 16 -13.24 -1.78 3.97
CA PHE A 16 -13.07 -1.46 5.38
C PHE A 16 -13.61 -0.05 5.62
N ALA A 17 -14.01 0.25 6.84
CA ALA A 17 -14.33 1.62 7.19
C ALA A 17 -13.04 2.44 7.25
N ALA A 18 -13.11 3.68 6.80
CA ALA A 18 -11.98 4.58 6.89
C ALA A 18 -11.84 5.07 8.33
N GLY A 19 -10.68 4.86 8.93
CA GLY A 19 -10.41 5.30 10.30
C GLY A 19 -9.98 6.76 10.39
N GLU A 20 -9.80 7.40 9.25
CA GLU A 20 -9.48 8.81 9.11
C GLU A 20 -9.95 9.24 7.74
N ASP A 21 -9.81 10.51 7.41
CA ASP A 21 -10.23 10.99 6.08
C ASP A 21 -9.28 10.46 5.02
N LEU A 22 -9.76 9.53 4.22
CA LEU A 22 -8.99 8.92 3.13
C LEU A 22 -9.55 9.30 1.76
N SER A 23 -10.34 10.36 1.70
CA SER A 23 -11.06 10.71 0.48
C SER A 23 -10.16 11.03 -0.71
N LEU A 24 -8.93 11.52 -0.45
CA LEU A 24 -7.99 11.87 -1.52
C LEU A 24 -6.77 10.96 -1.51
N LYS A 25 -6.90 9.76 -0.96
CA LYS A 25 -5.76 8.87 -0.73
C LYS A 25 -5.77 7.62 -1.58
N THR A 26 -6.50 7.63 -2.70
CA THR A 26 -6.46 6.52 -3.64
C THR A 26 -5.02 6.28 -4.10
N GLY A 27 -4.60 5.02 -4.06
CA GLY A 27 -3.23 4.64 -4.40
C GLY A 27 -2.26 4.66 -3.22
N TYR A 28 -2.70 5.08 -2.05
CA TYR A 28 -1.85 5.09 -0.86
C TYR A 28 -1.83 3.73 -0.20
N LEU A 29 -0.69 3.38 0.38
CA LEU A 29 -0.57 2.20 1.23
C LEU A 29 -1.30 2.44 2.54
N ALA A 30 -1.90 1.39 3.08
CA ALA A 30 -2.69 1.53 4.29
C ALA A 30 -2.57 0.28 5.16
N ARG A 31 -2.94 0.44 6.42
CA ARG A 31 -2.97 -0.65 7.39
C ARG A 31 -4.26 -0.57 8.19
N LEU A 32 -4.54 -1.61 8.95
CA LEU A 32 -5.68 -1.60 9.86
C LEU A 32 -5.23 -1.15 11.24
N ASN A 33 -6.04 -0.32 11.88
CA ASN A 33 -5.81 -0.01 13.28
C ASN A 33 -6.40 -1.12 14.17
N ALA A 34 -6.27 -0.97 15.48
CA ALA A 34 -6.75 -2.00 16.40
C ALA A 34 -8.26 -2.22 16.31
N GLY A 35 -9.00 -1.21 15.89
CA GLY A 35 -10.44 -1.32 15.72
C GLY A 35 -10.89 -1.94 14.42
N GLY A 36 -9.95 -2.25 13.52
CA GLY A 36 -10.27 -2.83 12.23
C GLY A 36 -10.57 -1.82 11.14
N ASP A 37 -10.32 -0.56 11.37
CA ASP A 37 -10.51 0.48 10.37
C ASP A 37 -9.21 0.73 9.60
N LEU A 38 -9.35 1.16 8.37
CA LEU A 38 -8.21 1.41 7.50
C LEU A 38 -7.64 2.80 7.76
N VAL A 39 -6.33 2.87 7.98
CA VAL A 39 -5.63 4.13 8.24
C VAL A 39 -4.31 4.14 7.48
N LEU A 40 -3.75 5.33 7.31
CA LEU A 40 -2.44 5.48 6.71
C LEU A 40 -1.35 5.11 7.73
N PRO A 41 -0.16 4.72 7.26
CA PRO A 41 0.95 4.48 8.17
C PRO A 41 1.44 5.81 8.76
N GLN A 42 2.13 5.72 9.88
CA GLN A 42 2.73 6.87 10.52
C GLN A 42 4.25 6.85 10.46
N GLY A 43 4.82 5.87 9.79
CA GLY A 43 6.26 5.77 9.63
C GLY A 43 6.62 4.71 8.62
N ALA A 44 7.84 4.81 8.09
CA ALA A 44 8.32 3.93 7.03
C ALA A 44 8.52 2.49 7.49
N ALA A 45 8.61 2.27 8.79
CA ALA A 45 8.81 0.92 9.33
C ALA A 45 7.50 0.16 9.54
N GLU A 46 6.35 0.82 9.39
CA GLU A 46 5.07 0.16 9.58
C GLU A 46 4.72 -0.69 8.38
N ILE A 47 4.21 -1.88 8.64
CA ILE A 47 3.74 -2.76 7.58
C ILE A 47 2.39 -2.27 7.10
N THR A 48 2.27 -2.07 5.78
CA THR A 48 1.04 -1.60 5.15
C THR A 48 0.59 -2.65 4.14
N PRO A 49 -0.22 -3.63 4.57
CA PRO A 49 -0.57 -4.75 3.70
C PRO A 49 -1.59 -4.43 2.62
N TYR A 50 -2.12 -3.22 2.59
CA TYR A 50 -3.16 -2.85 1.62
C TYR A 50 -2.77 -1.62 0.83
N VAL A 51 -3.32 -1.52 -0.39
CA VAL A 51 -3.30 -0.27 -1.15
C VAL A 51 -4.74 0.17 -1.38
N LEU A 52 -5.01 1.45 -1.18
CA LEU A 52 -6.35 2.00 -1.36
C LEU A 52 -6.71 2.07 -2.84
N THR A 53 -7.82 1.44 -3.20
CA THR A 53 -8.35 1.55 -4.56
C THR A 53 -9.48 2.57 -4.64
N GLN A 54 -10.13 2.85 -3.51
CA GLN A 54 -11.17 3.85 -3.45
C GLN A 54 -11.16 4.45 -2.05
N GLY A 55 -10.89 5.74 -1.97
CA GLY A 55 -10.90 6.45 -0.71
C GLY A 55 -12.30 6.78 -0.23
N ALA A 56 -12.39 7.25 1.02
CA ALA A 56 -13.66 7.66 1.61
C ALA A 56 -13.40 8.60 2.78
N ASP A 57 -14.43 9.37 3.15
CA ASP A 57 -14.38 10.17 4.37
C ASP A 57 -14.35 9.25 5.58
N GLN A 58 -13.88 9.79 6.69
CA GLN A 58 -13.81 9.03 7.93
C GLN A 58 -15.16 8.41 8.27
N GLY A 59 -15.17 7.13 8.60
CA GLY A 59 -16.35 6.40 8.98
C GLY A 59 -17.09 5.73 7.83
N TYR A 60 -16.78 6.07 6.58
CA TYR A 60 -17.43 5.46 5.43
C TYR A 60 -16.55 4.35 4.86
N LEU A 61 -17.16 3.45 4.09
CA LEU A 61 -16.42 2.32 3.53
C LEU A 61 -15.50 2.77 2.40
N CYS A 62 -14.28 2.31 2.47
CA CYS A 62 -13.31 2.46 1.39
C CYS A 62 -12.93 1.10 0.84
N GLY A 63 -12.36 1.09 -0.36
CA GLY A 63 -11.91 -0.12 -1.02
C GLY A 63 -10.40 -0.24 -0.94
N ALA A 64 -9.91 -1.46 -0.80
CA ALA A 64 -8.48 -1.72 -0.75
C ALA A 64 -8.18 -3.06 -1.38
N VAL A 65 -6.93 -3.24 -1.81
CA VAL A 65 -6.44 -4.50 -2.35
C VAL A 65 -5.27 -4.96 -1.50
N PRO A 66 -5.30 -6.20 -0.99
CA PRO A 66 -4.14 -6.72 -0.27
C PRO A 66 -2.94 -6.82 -1.19
N LEU A 67 -1.76 -6.43 -0.69
CA LEU A 67 -0.54 -6.48 -1.48
C LEU A 67 -0.15 -7.91 -1.85
N THR A 68 -0.62 -8.89 -1.10
CA THR A 68 -0.34 -10.29 -1.38
C THR A 68 -1.31 -10.91 -2.39
N SER A 69 -2.34 -10.16 -2.83
CA SER A 69 -3.19 -10.63 -3.91
C SER A 69 -2.38 -10.70 -5.19
N ALA A 70 -2.66 -11.67 -6.01
CA ALA A 70 -1.94 -11.81 -7.26
C ALA A 70 -2.17 -10.61 -8.17
N GLY A 71 -1.18 -10.31 -8.99
CA GLY A 71 -1.30 -9.29 -10.01
C GLY A 71 -0.63 -8.00 -9.61
N ASN A 72 -0.81 -7.00 -10.47
CA ASN A 72 -0.25 -5.68 -10.24
C ASN A 72 -1.35 -4.72 -9.82
N CYS A 73 -0.94 -3.58 -9.31
CA CYS A 73 -1.85 -2.51 -8.94
C CYS A 73 -1.10 -1.19 -9.04
N ARG A 74 -1.80 -0.10 -8.75
CA ARG A 74 -1.18 1.21 -8.82
C ARG A 74 -0.99 1.77 -7.43
N VAL A 75 0.16 2.42 -7.21
CA VAL A 75 0.50 3.00 -5.92
C VAL A 75 1.00 4.43 -6.15
N LYS A 76 0.70 5.31 -5.23
CA LYS A 76 1.07 6.71 -5.32
C LYS A 76 2.57 6.87 -5.10
N LEU A 77 3.23 7.51 -6.03
CA LEU A 77 4.69 7.68 -6.04
C LEU A 77 5.07 9.03 -5.46
N ALA A 78 6.09 9.03 -4.61
CA ALA A 78 6.77 10.23 -4.17
C ALA A 78 8.12 10.26 -4.89
N GLY A 79 8.36 11.31 -5.67
CA GLY A 79 9.56 11.41 -6.49
C GLY A 79 9.40 10.68 -7.82
N THR A 80 10.51 10.26 -8.39
CA THR A 80 10.51 9.62 -9.71
C THR A 80 10.98 8.19 -9.60
N CYS A 81 10.60 7.36 -10.56
CA CYS A 81 11.11 6.00 -10.66
C CYS A 81 11.26 5.58 -12.10
N GLU A 82 12.08 4.56 -12.32
CA GLU A 82 12.21 3.88 -13.60
C GLU A 82 11.58 2.50 -13.48
N ALA A 83 11.20 1.92 -14.62
CA ALA A 83 10.70 0.55 -14.63
C ALA A 83 11.75 -0.39 -14.05
N GLY A 84 11.32 -1.30 -13.19
CA GLY A 84 12.22 -2.24 -12.54
C GLY A 84 12.77 -1.78 -11.20
N ASP A 85 12.57 -0.51 -10.84
CA ASP A 85 13.07 0.00 -9.58
C ASP A 85 12.36 -0.66 -8.41
N LEU A 86 13.12 -0.93 -7.35
CA LEU A 86 12.54 -1.39 -6.09
C LEU A 86 11.85 -0.20 -5.43
N LEU A 87 10.59 -0.37 -5.08
CA LEU A 87 9.81 0.67 -4.40
C LEU A 87 9.71 0.34 -2.92
N VAL A 88 9.99 1.34 -2.10
CA VAL A 88 9.97 1.21 -0.65
C VAL A 88 8.96 2.17 -0.06
N ALA A 89 8.48 1.86 1.13
CA ALA A 89 7.51 2.71 1.81
C ALA A 89 8.16 4.01 2.25
N LYS A 90 7.54 5.13 1.90
CA LYS A 90 8.05 6.43 2.35
C LYS A 90 7.66 6.72 3.80
N GLY A 91 6.56 6.17 4.27
CA GLY A 91 6.11 6.36 5.64
C GLY A 91 4.84 7.17 5.78
N ASP A 92 4.35 7.75 4.68
CA ASP A 92 3.10 8.51 4.65
C ASP A 92 2.05 7.85 3.78
N GLY A 93 2.29 6.60 3.36
CA GLY A 93 1.40 5.87 2.49
C GLY A 93 1.84 5.87 1.03
N ARG A 94 2.78 6.73 0.66
CA ARG A 94 3.34 6.72 -0.68
C ARG A 94 4.57 5.83 -0.72
N VAL A 95 5.05 5.56 -1.93
CA VAL A 95 6.28 4.79 -2.13
C VAL A 95 7.30 5.65 -2.84
N GLU A 96 8.55 5.26 -2.73
CA GLU A 96 9.64 5.94 -3.43
C GLU A 96 10.65 4.92 -3.90
N ALA A 97 11.38 5.29 -4.95
CA ALA A 97 12.41 4.44 -5.52
C ALA A 97 13.70 4.65 -4.75
N GLY A 98 14.16 3.58 -4.09
CA GLY A 98 15.50 3.56 -3.52
C GLY A 98 15.90 4.71 -2.62
N VAL A 99 15.64 4.57 -1.34
CA VAL A 99 16.16 5.54 -0.37
C VAL A 99 17.64 5.27 -0.20
N SER A 100 18.43 6.32 -0.26
CA SER A 100 19.88 6.21 -0.10
C SER A 100 20.22 6.04 1.37
N GLY A 101 20.83 4.91 1.70
CA GLY A 101 21.29 4.61 3.05
C GLY A 101 20.19 4.21 4.00
N GLY A 102 20.50 3.35 4.95
CA GLY A 102 19.58 2.92 5.97
C GLY A 102 18.70 1.77 5.57
N GLU A 103 17.82 1.39 6.47
CA GLU A 103 16.87 0.31 6.27
C GLU A 103 15.64 0.80 5.53
N ALA A 104 15.14 -0.02 4.64
CA ALA A 104 13.93 0.28 3.90
C ALA A 104 13.00 -0.92 3.93
N LEU A 105 11.70 -0.65 3.84
CA LEU A 105 10.68 -1.69 3.79
C LEU A 105 10.15 -1.76 2.37
N PRO A 106 10.62 -2.73 1.57
CA PRO A 106 10.18 -2.84 0.19
C PRO A 106 8.72 -3.25 0.11
N VAL A 107 8.03 -2.72 -0.89
CA VAL A 107 6.65 -3.11 -1.14
C VAL A 107 6.49 -3.78 -2.50
N GLY A 108 7.45 -3.60 -3.40
CA GLY A 108 7.40 -4.23 -4.71
C GLY A 108 8.32 -3.54 -5.70
N THR A 109 8.09 -3.79 -6.97
CA THR A 109 8.89 -3.21 -8.05
C THR A 109 8.00 -2.42 -8.98
N ALA A 110 8.52 -1.31 -9.50
CA ALA A 110 7.82 -0.50 -10.48
C ALA A 110 7.75 -1.24 -11.82
N GLU A 111 6.59 -1.19 -12.45
CA GLU A 111 6.43 -1.80 -13.78
C GLU A 111 6.35 -0.74 -14.87
N GLU A 112 6.54 0.50 -14.52
CA GLU A 112 6.60 1.60 -15.48
C GLU A 112 7.37 2.75 -14.85
N LYS A 113 7.82 3.65 -15.72
CA LYS A 113 8.45 4.88 -15.29
C LYS A 113 7.41 5.83 -14.73
N GLY A 114 7.75 6.57 -13.69
CA GLY A 114 6.81 7.48 -13.07
C GLY A 114 7.44 8.76 -12.58
N VAL A 115 6.59 9.75 -12.32
CA VAL A 115 6.98 11.04 -11.77
C VAL A 115 6.21 11.30 -10.49
N ASP A 116 6.66 12.29 -9.74
CA ASP A 116 6.10 12.61 -8.43
C ASP A 116 4.58 12.81 -8.50
N GLY A 117 3.88 12.16 -7.58
CA GLY A 117 2.42 12.27 -7.48
C GLY A 117 1.64 11.33 -8.39
N GLN A 118 2.31 10.61 -9.27
CA GLN A 118 1.66 9.69 -10.18
C GLN A 118 1.34 8.37 -9.47
N ALA A 119 0.19 7.79 -9.79
CA ALA A 119 -0.11 6.42 -9.36
C ALA A 119 0.49 5.47 -10.38
N VAL A 120 1.64 4.88 -10.03
CA VAL A 120 2.39 4.05 -10.97
C VAL A 120 1.98 2.60 -10.83
N LEU A 121 2.06 1.90 -11.95
CA LEU A 121 1.82 0.46 -11.97
C LEU A 121 2.99 -0.24 -11.30
N PHE A 122 2.70 -1.10 -10.35
CA PHE A 122 3.74 -1.84 -9.65
C PHE A 122 3.29 -3.26 -9.36
N ARG A 123 4.27 -4.11 -9.11
CA ARG A 123 4.03 -5.50 -8.73
C ARG A 123 4.41 -5.66 -7.28
N PRO A 124 3.45 -5.92 -6.40
CA PRO A 124 3.75 -6.08 -4.98
C PRO A 124 4.62 -7.30 -4.70
N ALA A 125 5.48 -7.16 -3.71
CA ALA A 125 6.28 -8.27 -3.23
C ALA A 125 6.48 -8.07 -1.73
N MET A 126 6.12 -9.07 -0.94
CA MET A 126 6.29 -9.02 0.51
C MET A 126 7.67 -9.54 0.85
N ILE A 127 8.62 -8.65 0.82
CA ILE A 127 10.02 -8.95 1.13
C ILE A 127 10.32 -8.29 2.47
N GLY A 128 11.15 -8.91 3.28
CA GLY A 128 11.56 -8.31 4.54
C GLY A 128 12.36 -7.02 4.31
N SER A 129 12.62 -6.28 5.37
CA SER A 129 13.37 -5.04 5.25
C SER A 129 14.76 -5.28 4.66
N VAL A 130 15.24 -4.31 3.91
CA VAL A 130 16.55 -4.36 3.29
C VAL A 130 17.33 -3.12 3.66
N THR A 131 18.65 -3.23 3.62
CA THR A 131 19.53 -2.08 3.78
C THR A 131 19.85 -1.55 2.39
N VAL A 132 19.55 -0.29 2.17
CA VAL A 132 19.79 0.34 0.87
C VAL A 132 21.16 1.01 0.93
N ALA A 133 22.02 0.68 -0.04
CA ALA A 133 23.34 1.28 -0.15
C ALA A 133 23.18 2.74 -0.54
N GLY A 134 23.85 3.59 0.23
CA GLY A 134 23.78 5.03 0.00
C GLY A 134 24.69 5.55 -1.08
#